data_1269d0926478476896966d05e083e76d
#
_entry.id   1269d0926478476896966d05e083e76d
#
_cell.length_a   1.000
_cell.length_b   1.000
_cell.length_c   1.000
_cell.angle_alpha   90.00
_cell.angle_beta   90.00
_cell.angle_gamma   90.00
#
_symmetry.space_group_name_H-M   'P 1'
#
loop_
_entity.id
_entity.type
_entity.pdbx_description
1 polymer ?
#
loop_
_entity_poly.entity_id
_entity_poly.type
_entity_poly.pdbx_seq_one_letter_code
_entity_poly.pdbx_strand_id
1 'polypeptide(L)'
;MLKTPVKNLYDLLVIIKPNINDDDLDKSITQIEAAIKNYGGSVVRTDEPSRKRLTHKIKNFKEGYYVSILFNSPSEAPNMLKRTLSISDEVMRHSIVKKENKK
;
A
#
# COMPACT_ATOMS: atom_id res chain seq x y z
N MET A 1 24.95 17.82 -16.36
CA MET A 1 24.72 16.39 -16.24
C MET A 1 23.46 16.10 -15.48
N LEU A 2 22.66 15.25 -16.05
CA LEU A 2 21.40 14.90 -15.40
C LEU A 2 21.60 13.75 -14.45
N LYS A 3 21.10 13.92 -13.25
CA LYS A 3 21.09 12.84 -12.29
C LYS A 3 19.78 12.10 -12.36
N THR A 4 19.86 10.80 -12.45
CA THR A 4 18.67 9.97 -12.29
C THR A 4 18.23 10.06 -10.84
N PRO A 5 16.96 10.34 -10.58
CA PRO A 5 16.49 10.35 -9.20
C PRO A 5 16.74 8.99 -8.56
N VAL A 6 17.21 9.02 -7.33
CA VAL A 6 17.41 7.78 -6.59
C VAL A 6 16.05 7.27 -6.16
N LYS A 7 15.76 6.04 -6.52
CA LYS A 7 14.54 5.38 -6.09
C LYS A 7 14.87 4.39 -4.99
N ASN A 8 14.03 4.39 -3.99
CA ASN A 8 14.15 3.47 -2.87
C ASN A 8 13.10 2.39 -2.99
N LEU A 9 13.38 1.25 -2.40
CA LEU A 9 12.46 0.13 -2.37
C LEU A 9 11.66 0.18 -1.07
N TYR A 10 10.35 0.11 -1.18
CA TYR A 10 9.45 0.16 -0.04
C TYR A 10 8.49 -1.02 -0.05
N ASP A 11 8.09 -1.41 1.14
CA ASP A 11 7.08 -2.45 1.32
C ASP A 11 5.88 -1.79 1.99
N LEU A 12 4.76 -1.76 1.28
CA LEU A 12 3.51 -1.19 1.79
C LEU A 12 2.61 -2.33 2.26
N LEU A 13 2.17 -2.23 3.50
CA LEU A 13 1.15 -3.13 4.02
C LEU A 13 -0.12 -2.33 4.23
N VAL A 14 -1.22 -2.80 3.66
CA VAL A 14 -2.53 -2.17 3.78
C VAL A 14 -3.49 -3.20 4.34
N ILE A 15 -4.32 -2.77 5.29
CA ILE A 15 -5.41 -3.59 5.78
C ILE A 15 -6.71 -2.95 5.32
N ILE A 16 -7.46 -3.68 4.51
CA ILE A 16 -8.71 -3.21 3.92
C ILE A 16 -9.87 -3.84 4.67
N LYS A 17 -10.96 -3.08 4.85
CA LYS A 17 -12.12 -3.54 5.60
C LYS A 17 -12.65 -4.86 5.03
N PRO A 18 -13.18 -5.74 5.88
CA PRO A 18 -13.59 -7.08 5.42
C PRO A 18 -14.94 -7.11 4.72
N ASN A 19 -15.78 -6.10 4.94
CA ASN A 19 -17.13 -6.05 4.34
C ASN A 19 -17.08 -5.36 2.99
N ILE A 20 -16.29 -5.95 2.07
CA ILE A 20 -16.10 -5.42 0.73
C ILE A 20 -16.18 -6.61 -0.24
N ASN A 21 -16.82 -6.40 -1.39
CA ASN A 21 -16.87 -7.48 -2.37
C ASN A 21 -15.58 -7.54 -3.18
N ASP A 22 -15.42 -8.62 -3.92
CA ASP A 22 -14.16 -8.86 -4.64
C ASP A 22 -13.86 -7.79 -5.68
N ASP A 23 -14.88 -7.31 -6.38
CA ASP A 23 -14.68 -6.27 -7.40
C ASP A 23 -14.20 -4.98 -6.77
N ASP A 24 -14.79 -4.58 -5.67
CA ASP A 24 -14.40 -3.35 -4.98
C ASP A 24 -13.02 -3.49 -4.34
N LEU A 25 -12.70 -4.68 -3.85
CA LEU A 25 -11.37 -4.95 -3.32
C LEU A 25 -10.32 -4.79 -4.40
N ASP A 26 -10.55 -5.36 -5.57
CA ASP A 26 -9.63 -5.22 -6.70
C ASP A 26 -9.49 -3.76 -7.14
N LYS A 27 -10.58 -3.01 -7.14
CA LYS A 27 -10.54 -1.59 -7.49
C LYS A 27 -9.71 -0.81 -6.49
N SER A 28 -9.85 -1.10 -5.21
CA SER A 28 -9.08 -0.43 -4.18
C SER A 28 -7.59 -0.66 -4.36
N ILE A 29 -7.21 -1.91 -4.64
CA ILE A 29 -5.81 -2.25 -4.87
C ILE A 29 -5.29 -1.54 -6.11
N THR A 30 -6.07 -1.54 -7.19
CA THR A 30 -5.69 -0.87 -8.43
C THR A 30 -5.49 0.62 -8.22
N GLN A 31 -6.35 1.24 -7.42
CA GLN A 31 -6.22 2.66 -7.10
C GLN A 31 -4.95 2.95 -6.33
N ILE A 32 -4.58 2.08 -5.41
CA ILE A 32 -3.34 2.23 -4.66
C ILE A 32 -2.13 2.12 -5.60
N GLU A 33 -2.16 1.16 -6.50
CA GLU A 33 -1.09 0.99 -7.48
C GLU A 33 -0.99 2.21 -8.40
N ALA A 34 -2.13 2.75 -8.81
CA ALA A 34 -2.14 3.95 -9.65
C ALA A 34 -1.58 5.15 -8.90
N ALA A 35 -1.89 5.27 -7.62
CA ALA A 35 -1.34 6.37 -6.81
C ALA A 35 0.19 6.26 -6.71
N ILE A 36 0.72 5.05 -6.55
CA ILE A 36 2.17 4.85 -6.53
C ILE A 36 2.79 5.36 -7.83
N LYS A 37 2.18 5.03 -8.96
CA LYS A 37 2.68 5.50 -10.26
C LYS A 37 2.59 7.01 -10.39
N ASN A 38 1.50 7.59 -9.92
CA ASN A 38 1.30 9.04 -9.98
C ASN A 38 2.35 9.79 -9.18
N TYR A 39 2.86 9.20 -8.12
CA TYR A 39 3.87 9.83 -7.29
C TYR A 39 5.29 9.49 -7.73
N GLY A 40 5.43 8.95 -8.92
CA GLY A 40 6.75 8.70 -9.52
C GLY A 40 7.31 7.34 -9.20
N GLY A 41 6.51 6.44 -8.66
CA GLY A 41 6.96 5.10 -8.33
C GLY A 41 6.57 4.07 -9.36
N SER A 42 7.01 2.85 -9.14
CA SER A 42 6.59 1.71 -9.93
C SER A 42 6.41 0.50 -9.01
N VAL A 43 5.36 -0.26 -9.28
CA VAL A 43 5.03 -1.43 -8.48
C VAL A 43 5.91 -2.59 -8.93
N VAL A 44 6.61 -3.20 -7.98
CA VAL A 44 7.43 -4.38 -8.25
C VAL A 44 6.57 -5.64 -8.15
N ARG A 45 5.77 -5.73 -7.09
CA ARG A 45 4.95 -6.91 -6.85
C ARG A 45 3.79 -6.55 -5.93
N THR A 46 2.62 -7.08 -6.22
CA THR A 46 1.47 -7.00 -5.34
C THR A 46 1.08 -8.42 -4.96
N ASP A 47 1.11 -8.72 -3.66
CA ASP A 47 0.69 -10.03 -3.18
C ASP A 47 -0.83 -10.10 -3.18
N GLU A 48 -1.35 -11.31 -3.32
CA GLU A 48 -2.79 -11.52 -3.28
C GLU A 48 -3.35 -11.12 -1.91
N PRO A 49 -4.55 -10.50 -1.89
CA PRO A 49 -5.18 -10.17 -0.62
C PRO A 49 -5.41 -11.42 0.22
N SER A 50 -5.13 -11.30 1.51
CA SER A 50 -5.29 -12.41 2.44
C SER A 50 -6.20 -11.96 3.57
N ARG A 51 -7.34 -12.63 3.74
CA ARG A 51 -8.26 -12.31 4.83
C ARG A 51 -7.74 -12.93 6.10
N LYS A 52 -7.50 -12.08 7.10
CA LYS A 52 -6.92 -12.54 8.36
C LYS A 52 -7.61 -11.88 9.53
N ARG A 53 -7.51 -12.56 10.66
CA ARG A 53 -7.99 -12.02 11.91
C ARG A 53 -7.02 -10.97 12.42
N LEU A 54 -7.57 -9.86 12.91
CA LEU A 54 -6.77 -8.79 13.48
C LEU A 54 -6.43 -9.14 14.93
N THR A 55 -5.19 -8.83 15.34
CA THR A 55 -4.79 -9.00 16.73
C THR A 55 -5.62 -8.11 17.64
N HIS A 56 -5.87 -6.88 17.17
CA HIS A 56 -6.71 -5.93 17.88
C HIS A 56 -7.76 -5.41 16.92
N LYS A 57 -8.95 -5.14 17.43
CA LYS A 57 -10.02 -4.58 16.61
C LYS A 57 -9.60 -3.23 16.05
N ILE A 58 -9.90 -3.00 14.78
CA ILE A 58 -9.74 -1.70 14.15
C ILE A 58 -11.11 -1.27 13.68
N LYS A 59 -11.59 -0.12 14.15
CA LYS A 59 -12.91 0.41 13.78
C LYS A 59 -14.01 -0.64 13.93
N ASN A 60 -13.95 -1.41 15.02
CA ASN A 60 -14.90 -2.47 15.34
C ASN A 60 -14.85 -3.70 14.43
N PHE A 61 -13.89 -3.77 13.54
CA PHE A 61 -13.69 -4.97 12.72
C PHE A 61 -12.69 -5.90 13.39
N LYS A 62 -12.99 -7.20 13.33
CA LYS A 62 -12.11 -8.23 13.89
C LYS A 62 -11.22 -8.85 12.84
N GLU A 63 -11.52 -8.61 11.57
CA GLU A 63 -10.80 -9.17 10.43
C GLU A 63 -10.53 -8.09 9.41
N GLY A 64 -9.67 -8.38 8.47
CA GLY A 64 -9.40 -7.48 7.37
C GLY A 64 -8.63 -8.18 6.28
N TYR A 65 -8.56 -7.55 5.11
CA TYR A 65 -7.75 -8.06 4.01
C TYR A 65 -6.37 -7.42 4.08
N TYR A 66 -5.36 -8.25 4.23
CA TYR A 66 -3.98 -7.81 4.23
C TYR A 66 -3.47 -7.84 2.80
N VAL A 67 -2.98 -6.71 2.34
CA VAL A 67 -2.41 -6.57 0.99
C VAL A 67 -1.01 -6.00 1.13
N SER A 68 -0.04 -6.68 0.54
CA SER A 68 1.35 -6.24 0.57
C SER A 68 1.76 -5.84 -0.84
N ILE A 69 2.31 -4.64 -0.98
CA ILE A 69 2.76 -4.11 -2.26
C ILE A 69 4.21 -3.68 -2.15
N LEU A 70 5.06 -4.29 -2.95
CA LEU A 70 6.46 -3.91 -3.02
C LEU A 70 6.63 -2.94 -4.18
N PHE A 71 7.21 -1.77 -3.90
CA PHE A 71 7.34 -0.75 -4.95
C PHE A 71 8.62 0.06 -4.79
N ASN A 72 9.03 0.65 -5.90
CA ASN A 72 10.13 1.61 -5.95
C ASN A 72 9.57 3.01 -6.09
N SER A 73 10.19 3.98 -5.42
CA SER A 73 9.75 5.36 -5.60
C SER A 73 10.79 6.34 -5.09
N PRO A 74 10.68 7.63 -5.48
CA PRO A 74 11.46 8.68 -4.83
C PRO A 74 11.10 8.76 -3.35
N SER A 75 11.97 9.37 -2.56
CA SER A 75 11.81 9.42 -1.11
C SER A 75 10.60 10.22 -0.65
N GLU A 76 10.06 11.11 -1.49
CA GLU A 76 8.87 11.89 -1.14
C GLU A 76 7.57 11.12 -1.30
N ALA A 77 7.57 10.09 -2.16
CA ALA A 77 6.34 9.40 -2.52
C ALA A 77 5.63 8.73 -1.33
N PRO A 78 6.35 8.10 -0.39
CA PRO A 78 5.67 7.46 0.73
C PRO A 78 4.80 8.42 1.54
N ASN A 79 5.25 9.66 1.75
CA ASN A 79 4.44 10.62 2.51
C ASN A 79 3.16 10.99 1.76
N MET A 80 3.25 11.16 0.45
CA MET A 80 2.08 11.45 -0.37
C MET A 80 1.13 10.26 -0.39
N LEU A 81 1.68 9.06 -0.47
CA LEU A 81 0.90 7.85 -0.47
C LEU A 81 0.16 7.64 0.86
N LYS A 82 0.83 7.92 1.97
CA LYS A 82 0.19 7.83 3.29
C LYS A 82 -1.02 8.76 3.37
N ARG A 83 -0.90 9.96 2.83
CA ARG A 83 -2.02 10.89 2.83
C ARG A 83 -3.19 10.36 2.02
N THR A 84 -2.90 9.81 0.84
CA THR A 84 -3.92 9.22 -0.01
C THR A 84 -4.62 8.05 0.69
N LEU A 85 -3.85 7.19 1.35
CA LEU A 85 -4.41 6.04 2.05
C LEU A 85 -5.25 6.47 3.26
N SER A 86 -4.84 7.54 3.93
CA SER A 86 -5.55 8.02 5.13
C SER A 86 -6.96 8.52 4.82
N ILE A 87 -7.20 9.01 3.62
CA ILE A 87 -8.53 9.51 3.26
C ILE A 87 -9.39 8.45 2.58
N SER A 88 -8.87 7.24 2.39
CA SER A 88 -9.64 6.16 1.79
C SER A 88 -10.51 5.49 2.83
N ASP A 89 -11.82 5.38 2.52
CA ASP A 89 -12.76 4.76 3.45
C ASP A 89 -12.54 3.26 3.59
N GLU A 90 -12.00 2.61 2.56
CA GLU A 90 -11.77 1.18 2.59
C GLU A 90 -10.54 0.78 3.38
N VAL A 91 -9.57 1.68 3.53
CA VAL A 91 -8.32 1.38 4.20
C VAL A 91 -8.46 1.60 5.70
N MET A 92 -8.30 0.53 6.47
CA MET A 92 -8.35 0.63 7.93
C MET A 92 -7.00 1.00 8.51
N ARG A 93 -5.94 0.49 7.91
CA ARG A 93 -4.59 0.73 8.42
C ARG A 93 -3.60 0.58 7.28
N HIS A 94 -2.52 1.34 7.37
CA HIS A 94 -1.43 1.23 6.39
C HIS A 94 -0.10 1.41 7.08
N SER A 95 0.93 0.82 6.50
CA SER A 95 2.30 0.92 7.01
C SER A 95 3.25 0.82 5.83
N ILE A 96 4.23 1.70 5.78
CA ILE A 96 5.24 1.69 4.72
C ILE A 96 6.61 1.55 5.37
N VAL A 97 7.35 0.53 4.95
CA VAL A 97 8.68 0.25 5.49
C VAL A 97 9.67 0.33 4.35
N LYS A 98 10.74 1.08 4.56
CA LYS A 98 11.82 1.17 3.59
C LYS A 98 12.65 -0.10 3.66
N LYS A 99 12.86 -0.72 2.50
CA LYS A 99 13.69 -1.90 2.39
C LYS A 99 15.09 -1.49 2.02
N GLU A 100 16.08 -2.04 2.71
CA GLU A 100 17.45 -1.79 2.34
C GLU A 100 17.86 -2.68 1.20
N ASN A 101 18.54 -2.08 0.24
CA ASN A 101 19.13 -2.83 -0.85
C ASN A 101 20.45 -3.41 -0.39
N LYS A 102 20.42 -4.68 -0.11
CA LYS A 102 21.66 -5.37 0.20
C LYS A 102 22.19 -6.04 -1.04
N LYS A 103 23.44 -5.94 -1.20
CA LYS A 103 24.09 -6.59 -2.33
C LYS A 103 24.33 -8.05 -2.06
#